data_9c8602640372dd8ee2f388b8164bcb90
#
_entry.id   9c8602640372dd8ee2f388b8164bcb90
#
_cell.length_a   1.000
_cell.length_b   1.000
_cell.length_c   1.000
_cell.angle_alpha   90.00
_cell.angle_beta   90.00
_cell.angle_gamma   90.00
#
_symmetry.space_group_name_H-M   'P 1'
#
loop_
_entity.id
_entity.type
_entity.pdbx_description
1 polymer ?
#
loop_
_entity_poly.entity_id
_entity_poly.type
_entity_poly.pdbx_seq_one_letter_code
_entity_poly.pdbx_strand_id
1 'polypeptide(L)'
;VSATTPPGGYRNPVPTVDILIELDQAPGTLVFIARRNEPRGWALPGGFVDAGEDVASAAVREAKEETGLDVELHEQFHVYSDPRRDPRKHTLSVVFIARASGEPVAADDAGAVAVCRFDDLAALGGPLVFDHATIVADYLHYRRTGQRPPPRR
;
A
#
# COMPACT_ATOMS: atom_id res chain seq x y z
N VAL A 1 -8.19 -1.94 17.32
CA VAL A 1 -7.35 -2.41 18.43
C VAL A 1 -6.77 -1.21 19.13
N SER A 2 -7.22 -0.94 20.33
CA SER A 2 -6.69 0.12 21.19
C SER A 2 -5.25 -0.26 21.55
N ALA A 3 -4.28 0.48 21.04
CA ALA A 3 -2.90 0.31 21.47
C ALA A 3 -2.80 0.74 22.93
N THR A 4 -2.89 -0.21 23.85
CA THR A 4 -2.55 0.01 25.24
C THR A 4 -1.08 0.38 25.31
N THR A 5 -0.78 1.63 25.66
CA THR A 5 0.57 2.07 25.97
C THR A 5 1.10 1.20 27.11
N PRO A 6 2.21 0.45 26.90
CA PRO A 6 2.76 -0.34 27.99
C PRO A 6 3.20 0.58 29.14
N PRO A 7 3.16 0.10 30.39
CA PRO A 7 3.66 0.86 31.52
C PRO A 7 5.14 1.16 31.31
N GLY A 8 5.48 2.44 31.04
CA GLY A 8 6.84 2.87 30.71
C GLY A 8 6.91 3.91 29.58
N GLY A 9 5.80 4.22 28.92
CA GLY A 9 5.69 5.39 28.04
C GLY A 9 6.32 5.28 26.64
N TYR A 10 6.75 4.10 26.18
CA TYR A 10 7.26 3.92 24.82
C TYR A 10 6.12 3.94 23.81
N ARG A 11 6.16 4.89 22.87
CA ARG A 11 5.27 4.94 21.72
C ARG A 11 6.07 4.60 20.47
N ASN A 12 5.83 3.44 19.90
CA ASN A 12 6.44 3.02 18.64
C ASN A 12 5.54 3.39 17.45
N PRO A 13 6.11 3.66 16.27
CA PRO A 13 5.35 3.68 15.04
C PRO A 13 4.63 2.35 14.83
N VAL A 14 3.44 2.39 14.25
CA VAL A 14 2.66 1.19 13.95
C VAL A 14 3.11 0.62 12.61
N PRO A 15 3.51 -0.65 12.52
CA PRO A 15 3.91 -1.26 11.26
C PRO A 15 2.70 -1.48 10.35
N THR A 16 2.88 -1.11 9.08
CA THR A 16 1.92 -1.33 7.99
C THR A 16 2.62 -1.89 6.77
N VAL A 17 1.84 -2.37 5.82
CA VAL A 17 2.29 -2.75 4.48
C VAL A 17 1.45 -2.04 3.44
N ASP A 18 2.04 -1.71 2.30
CA ASP A 18 1.36 -1.27 1.08
C ASP A 18 1.88 -2.07 -0.09
N ILE A 19 1.03 -2.40 -1.05
CA ILE A 19 1.37 -3.32 -2.12
C ILE A 19 1.15 -2.67 -3.49
N LEU A 20 2.21 -2.61 -4.28
CA LEU A 20 2.20 -2.22 -5.69
C LEU A 20 1.88 -3.47 -6.52
N ILE A 21 0.61 -3.72 -6.79
CA ILE A 21 0.15 -4.91 -7.51
C ILE A 21 0.03 -4.58 -9.00
N GLU A 22 0.88 -5.18 -9.82
CA GLU A 22 0.78 -5.14 -11.28
C GLU A 22 0.08 -6.41 -11.77
N LEU A 23 -0.93 -6.26 -12.62
CA LEU A 23 -1.64 -7.40 -13.21
C LEU A 23 -0.90 -7.94 -14.42
N ASP A 24 -0.76 -9.26 -14.51
CA ASP A 24 -0.07 -9.93 -15.63
C ASP A 24 -0.73 -9.63 -16.98
N GLN A 25 -2.06 -9.54 -17.00
CA GLN A 25 -2.84 -9.24 -18.21
C GLN A 25 -2.93 -7.73 -18.54
N ALA A 26 -2.43 -6.85 -17.67
CA ALA A 26 -2.48 -5.40 -17.85
C ALA A 26 -1.16 -4.73 -17.45
N PRO A 27 -0.05 -4.97 -18.18
CA PRO A 27 1.25 -4.38 -17.87
C PRO A 27 1.19 -2.84 -17.82
N GLY A 28 1.93 -2.23 -16.90
CA GLY A 28 1.96 -0.78 -16.74
C GLY A 28 0.79 -0.22 -15.92
N THR A 29 0.01 -1.08 -15.31
CA THR A 29 -1.09 -0.70 -14.41
C THR A 29 -0.82 -1.14 -12.98
N LEU A 30 -1.46 -0.47 -12.03
CA LEU A 30 -1.52 -0.87 -10.64
C LEU A 30 -2.97 -1.00 -10.18
N VAL A 31 -3.18 -1.82 -9.18
CA VAL A 31 -4.47 -1.98 -8.51
C VAL A 31 -4.57 -0.97 -7.37
N PHE A 32 -5.68 -0.23 -7.34
CA PHE A 32 -6.01 0.73 -6.28
C PHE A 32 -7.35 0.37 -5.65
N ILE A 33 -7.52 0.77 -4.41
CA ILE A 33 -8.78 0.64 -3.67
C ILE A 33 -9.35 2.02 -3.33
N ALA A 34 -10.67 2.15 -3.33
CA ALA A 34 -11.36 3.31 -2.76
C ALA A 34 -11.66 3.01 -1.29
N ARG A 35 -11.14 3.82 -0.39
CA ARG A 35 -11.31 3.64 1.06
C ARG A 35 -12.73 4.01 1.50
N ARG A 36 -13.37 3.16 2.31
CA ARG A 36 -14.64 3.46 2.97
C ARG A 36 -14.47 4.34 4.19
N ASN A 37 -13.34 4.19 4.90
CA ASN A 37 -13.02 4.89 6.13
C ASN A 37 -12.08 6.08 5.88
N GLU A 38 -12.08 7.05 6.81
CA GLU A 38 -11.17 8.19 6.74
C GLU A 38 -9.69 7.76 6.91
N PRO A 39 -8.75 8.39 6.18
CA PRO A 39 -8.99 9.34 5.09
C PRO A 39 -9.61 8.65 3.86
N ARG A 40 -10.68 9.24 3.32
CA ARG A 40 -11.34 8.73 2.12
C ARG A 40 -10.59 9.16 0.86
N GLY A 41 -10.57 8.29 -0.11
CA GLY A 41 -9.89 8.49 -1.39
C GLY A 41 -9.32 7.18 -1.92
N TRP A 42 -8.54 7.26 -2.98
CA TRP A 42 -7.86 6.11 -3.55
C TRP A 42 -6.58 5.81 -2.79
N ALA A 43 -6.26 4.54 -2.65
CA ALA A 43 -5.07 4.06 -1.97
C ALA A 43 -4.50 2.82 -2.66
N LEU A 44 -3.23 2.55 -2.44
CA LEU A 44 -2.69 1.21 -2.67
C LEU A 44 -3.35 0.23 -1.70
N PRO A 45 -3.56 -1.03 -2.08
CA PRO A 45 -3.94 -2.06 -1.14
C PRO A 45 -2.90 -2.16 -0.01
N GLY A 46 -3.37 -2.37 1.20
CA GLY A 46 -2.48 -2.49 2.36
C GLY A 46 -3.18 -2.26 3.68
N GLY A 47 -2.47 -2.50 4.76
CA GLY A 47 -3.03 -2.36 6.09
C GLY A 47 -2.02 -2.63 7.19
N PHE A 48 -2.53 -2.85 8.39
CA PHE A 48 -1.71 -3.09 9.58
C PHE A 48 -1.14 -4.51 9.59
N VAL A 49 0.08 -4.61 10.10
CA VAL A 49 0.69 -5.91 10.40
C VAL A 49 0.15 -6.39 11.74
N ASP A 50 -0.38 -7.61 11.78
CA ASP A 50 -0.90 -8.20 13.01
C ASP A 50 0.23 -8.69 13.92
N ALA A 51 -0.04 -8.74 15.22
CA ALA A 51 0.92 -9.28 16.19
C ALA A 51 1.23 -10.74 15.87
N GLY A 52 2.52 -11.05 15.72
CA GLY A 52 2.97 -12.39 15.36
C GLY A 52 3.01 -12.68 13.86
N GLU A 53 2.66 -11.70 13.03
CA GLU A 53 2.69 -11.80 11.57
C GLU A 53 3.95 -11.11 11.02
N ASP A 54 4.60 -11.71 10.04
CA ASP A 54 5.67 -11.02 9.30
C ASP A 54 5.09 -10.11 8.20
N VAL A 55 5.89 -9.14 7.75
CA VAL A 55 5.42 -8.13 6.79
C VAL A 55 5.06 -8.73 5.42
N ALA A 56 5.71 -9.79 4.98
CA ALA A 56 5.40 -10.43 3.70
C ALA A 56 4.05 -11.16 3.79
N SER A 57 3.78 -11.86 4.88
CA SER A 57 2.48 -12.50 5.14
C SER A 57 1.37 -11.46 5.23
N ALA A 58 1.61 -10.35 5.94
CA ALA A 58 0.66 -9.23 6.01
C ALA A 58 0.32 -8.68 4.61
N ALA A 59 1.32 -8.49 3.75
CA ALA A 59 1.12 -7.99 2.39
C ALA A 59 0.24 -8.94 1.56
N VAL A 60 0.48 -10.24 1.61
CA VAL A 60 -0.33 -11.24 0.91
C VAL A 60 -1.76 -11.26 1.44
N ARG A 61 -1.93 -11.25 2.76
CA ARG A 61 -3.25 -11.23 3.42
C ARG A 61 -4.04 -9.98 3.05
N GLU A 62 -3.46 -8.79 3.20
CA GLU A 62 -4.14 -7.52 2.90
C GLU A 62 -4.53 -7.43 1.41
N ALA A 63 -3.65 -7.83 0.50
CA ALA A 63 -3.98 -7.89 -0.93
C ALA A 63 -5.20 -8.78 -1.19
N LYS A 64 -5.25 -9.96 -0.55
CA LYS A 64 -6.38 -10.89 -0.69
C LYS A 64 -7.66 -10.33 -0.09
N GLU A 65 -7.60 -9.77 1.11
CA GLU A 65 -8.75 -9.22 1.83
C GLU A 65 -9.38 -8.03 1.07
N GLU A 66 -8.57 -7.13 0.52
CA GLU A 66 -9.07 -5.91 -0.12
C GLU A 66 -9.38 -6.06 -1.62
N THR A 67 -8.69 -6.94 -2.33
CA THR A 67 -8.79 -7.05 -3.79
C THR A 67 -9.22 -8.42 -4.31
N GLY A 68 -9.28 -9.43 -3.45
CA GLY A 68 -9.55 -10.80 -3.84
C GLY A 68 -8.40 -11.51 -4.58
N LEU A 69 -7.29 -10.80 -4.85
CA LEU A 69 -6.18 -11.34 -5.63
C LEU A 69 -5.23 -12.17 -4.78
N ASP A 70 -4.75 -13.26 -5.35
CA ASP A 70 -3.61 -14.02 -4.84
C ASP A 70 -2.34 -13.45 -5.47
N VAL A 71 -1.56 -12.72 -4.68
CA VAL A 71 -0.37 -12.02 -5.17
C VAL A 71 0.89 -12.84 -4.96
N GLU A 72 1.82 -12.70 -5.90
CA GLU A 72 3.20 -13.15 -5.76
C GLU A 72 4.06 -11.93 -5.48
N LEU A 73 4.71 -11.90 -4.30
CA LEU A 73 5.63 -10.84 -3.93
C LEU A 73 6.95 -11.01 -4.67
N HIS A 74 7.39 -9.97 -5.38
CA HIS A 74 8.64 -9.99 -6.13
C HIS A 74 9.77 -9.29 -5.39
N GLU A 75 9.47 -8.13 -4.79
CA GLU A 75 10.49 -7.32 -4.13
C GLU A 75 9.91 -6.59 -2.92
N GLN A 76 10.73 -6.46 -1.89
CA GLN A 76 10.55 -5.47 -0.85
C GLN A 76 11.12 -4.15 -1.38
N PHE A 77 10.26 -3.21 -1.73
CA PHE A 77 10.63 -2.04 -2.51
C PHE A 77 11.34 -0.97 -1.67
N HIS A 78 10.66 -0.43 -0.69
CA HIS A 78 11.16 0.64 0.16
C HIS A 78 10.32 0.75 1.45
N VAL A 79 10.84 1.51 2.43
CA VAL A 79 10.15 1.81 3.68
C VAL A 79 9.80 3.29 3.73
N TYR A 80 8.54 3.61 4.03
CA TYR A 80 8.02 4.97 4.17
C TYR A 80 7.58 5.20 5.61
N SER A 81 8.18 6.17 6.28
CA SER A 81 8.02 6.35 7.72
C SER A 81 7.95 7.82 8.19
N ASP A 82 7.67 8.77 7.29
CA ASP A 82 7.44 10.16 7.71
C ASP A 82 6.30 10.17 8.75
N PRO A 83 6.51 10.77 9.94
CA PRO A 83 5.47 10.84 10.97
C PRO A 83 4.14 11.46 10.50
N ARG A 84 4.17 12.24 9.42
CA ARG A 84 3.00 12.93 8.85
C ARG A 84 2.31 12.15 7.74
N ARG A 85 2.85 10.97 7.33
CA ARG A 85 2.32 10.21 6.20
C ARG A 85 0.88 9.74 6.40
N ASP A 86 0.51 9.47 7.64
CA ASP A 86 -0.82 9.01 8.03
C ASP A 86 -1.40 9.98 9.08
N PRO A 87 -2.52 10.68 8.79
CA PRO A 87 -3.08 11.65 9.72
C PRO A 87 -3.64 11.04 11.01
N ARG A 88 -3.87 9.72 11.04
CA ARG A 88 -4.44 9.03 12.20
C ARG A 88 -3.40 8.72 13.27
N LYS A 89 -2.17 8.37 12.86
CA LYS A 89 -1.07 7.97 13.75
C LYS A 89 0.24 7.83 12.98
N HIS A 90 1.37 7.83 13.69
CA HIS A 90 2.66 7.53 13.06
C HIS A 90 2.69 6.07 12.63
N THR A 91 2.75 5.82 11.33
CA THR A 91 2.91 4.49 10.74
C THR A 91 4.27 4.37 10.06
N LEU A 92 4.76 3.14 10.00
CA LEU A 92 5.93 2.75 9.23
C LEU A 92 5.47 1.70 8.22
N SER A 93 5.48 2.03 6.94
CA SER A 93 5.01 1.11 5.89
C SER A 93 6.16 0.48 5.14
N VAL A 94 6.13 -0.85 5.07
CA VAL A 94 6.97 -1.64 4.18
C VAL A 94 6.20 -1.84 2.88
N VAL A 95 6.73 -1.32 1.76
CA VAL A 95 6.09 -1.42 0.46
C VAL A 95 6.65 -2.58 -0.34
N PHE A 96 5.77 -3.42 -0.86
CA PHE A 96 6.11 -4.55 -1.72
C PHE A 96 5.70 -4.30 -3.17
N ILE A 97 6.52 -4.80 -4.10
CA ILE A 97 6.15 -4.96 -5.50
C ILE A 97 5.64 -6.39 -5.66
N ALA A 98 4.45 -6.53 -6.24
CA ALA A 98 3.79 -7.81 -6.42
C ALA A 98 3.16 -7.93 -7.81
N ARG A 99 2.90 -9.15 -8.21
CA ARG A 99 2.15 -9.48 -9.43
C ARG A 99 0.98 -10.40 -9.09
N ALA A 100 -0.05 -10.29 -9.89
CA ALA A 100 -1.20 -11.18 -9.82
C ALA A 100 -1.86 -11.33 -11.18
N SER A 101 -2.60 -12.43 -11.35
CA SER A 101 -3.51 -12.64 -12.48
C SER A 101 -4.94 -12.62 -12.00
N GLY A 102 -5.88 -12.30 -12.87
CA GLY A 102 -7.31 -12.30 -12.58
C GLY A 102 -7.90 -10.91 -12.37
N GLU A 103 -9.20 -10.89 -12.15
CA GLU A 103 -9.96 -9.64 -11.94
C GLU A 103 -9.98 -9.27 -10.46
N PRO A 104 -9.49 -8.08 -10.10
CA PRO A 104 -9.64 -7.60 -8.75
C PRO A 104 -11.10 -7.29 -8.42
N VAL A 105 -11.52 -7.64 -7.21
CA VAL A 105 -12.87 -7.42 -6.70
C VAL A 105 -12.78 -6.74 -5.33
N ALA A 106 -13.47 -5.62 -5.18
CA ALA A 106 -13.51 -4.92 -3.90
C ALA A 106 -14.14 -5.80 -2.81
N ALA A 107 -13.46 -5.90 -1.68
CA ALA A 107 -13.90 -6.66 -0.52
C ALA A 107 -13.50 -5.92 0.76
N ASP A 108 -14.02 -6.37 1.89
CA ASP A 108 -13.81 -5.80 3.23
C ASP A 108 -13.99 -4.28 3.28
N ASP A 109 -12.96 -3.54 3.65
CA ASP A 109 -12.99 -2.08 3.80
C ASP A 109 -12.84 -1.32 2.47
N ALA A 110 -12.63 -2.01 1.35
CA ALA A 110 -12.60 -1.42 0.04
C ALA A 110 -14.02 -1.12 -0.46
N GLY A 111 -14.32 0.13 -0.75
CA GLY A 111 -15.60 0.55 -1.36
C GLY A 111 -15.67 0.26 -2.85
N ALA A 112 -14.52 0.27 -3.52
CA ALA A 112 -14.34 -0.04 -4.93
C ALA A 112 -12.88 -0.43 -5.19
N VAL A 113 -12.63 -1.06 -6.31
CA VAL A 113 -11.30 -1.36 -6.82
C VAL A 113 -11.16 -0.77 -8.23
N ALA A 114 -9.97 -0.29 -8.56
CA ALA A 114 -9.64 0.20 -9.88
C ALA A 114 -8.29 -0.34 -10.35
N VAL A 115 -8.19 -0.56 -11.65
CA VAL A 115 -6.92 -0.84 -12.34
C VAL A 115 -6.58 0.40 -13.15
N CYS A 116 -5.47 1.03 -12.82
CA CYS A 116 -5.10 2.31 -13.41
C CYS A 116 -3.63 2.30 -13.82
N ARG A 117 -3.32 2.94 -14.94
CA ARG A 117 -1.92 3.12 -15.35
C ARG A 117 -1.19 3.95 -14.28
N PHE A 118 -0.02 3.49 -13.88
CA PHE A 118 0.77 4.19 -12.86
C PHE A 118 1.42 5.50 -13.38
N ASP A 119 1.38 5.75 -14.70
CA ASP A 119 1.80 7.01 -15.33
C ASP A 119 0.62 7.94 -15.67
N ASP A 120 -0.62 7.57 -15.35
CA ASP A 120 -1.84 8.37 -15.56
C ASP A 120 -2.82 8.23 -14.38
N LEU A 121 -2.39 8.65 -13.21
CA LEU A 121 -3.20 8.56 -12.00
C LEU A 121 -4.44 9.46 -12.02
N ALA A 122 -4.47 10.47 -12.90
CA ALA A 122 -5.65 11.32 -13.08
C ALA A 122 -6.89 10.52 -13.51
N ALA A 123 -6.70 9.39 -14.18
CA ALA A 123 -7.77 8.48 -14.58
C ALA A 123 -8.55 7.87 -13.40
N LEU A 124 -8.00 7.87 -12.18
CA LEU A 124 -8.72 7.47 -10.96
C LEU A 124 -9.88 8.41 -10.61
N GLY A 125 -9.84 9.66 -11.09
CA GLY A 125 -10.90 10.63 -10.83
C GLY A 125 -10.94 11.18 -9.40
N GLY A 126 -9.92 10.94 -8.59
CA GLY A 126 -9.81 11.41 -7.23
C GLY A 126 -8.39 11.30 -6.68
N PRO A 127 -8.12 11.91 -5.51
CA PRO A 127 -6.78 11.95 -4.95
C PRO A 127 -6.36 10.60 -4.38
N LEU A 128 -5.06 10.34 -4.40
CA LEU A 128 -4.43 9.31 -3.57
C LEU A 128 -4.26 9.87 -2.16
N VAL A 129 -4.65 9.08 -1.18
CA VAL A 129 -4.48 9.42 0.24
C VAL A 129 -3.11 9.00 0.76
N PHE A 130 -2.78 9.41 1.97
CA PHE A 130 -1.48 9.21 2.59
C PHE A 130 -0.34 9.79 1.72
N ASP A 131 0.79 9.13 1.70
CA ASP A 131 1.91 9.43 0.80
C ASP A 131 1.93 8.52 -0.45
N HIS A 132 0.79 7.92 -0.81
CA HIS A 132 0.73 6.94 -1.89
C HIS A 132 1.07 7.53 -3.25
N ALA A 133 0.80 8.81 -3.51
CA ALA A 133 1.26 9.49 -4.72
C ALA A 133 2.79 9.51 -4.82
N THR A 134 3.48 9.71 -3.70
CA THR A 134 4.95 9.64 -3.63
C THR A 134 5.44 8.22 -3.89
N ILE A 135 4.79 7.21 -3.29
CA ILE A 135 5.16 5.80 -3.49
C ILE A 135 5.04 5.42 -4.98
N VAL A 136 3.94 5.80 -5.64
CA VAL A 136 3.74 5.49 -7.06
C VAL A 136 4.74 6.25 -7.94
N ALA A 137 5.05 7.51 -7.63
CA ALA A 137 6.06 8.28 -8.36
C ALA A 137 7.46 7.65 -8.23
N ASP A 138 7.83 7.20 -7.04
CA ASP A 138 9.08 6.49 -6.80
C ASP A 138 9.14 5.15 -7.57
N TYR A 139 8.01 4.43 -7.61
CA TYR A 139 7.90 3.19 -8.37
C TYR A 139 8.03 3.43 -9.88
N LEU A 140 7.39 4.47 -10.40
CA LEU A 140 7.53 4.84 -11.81
C LEU A 140 8.99 5.19 -12.17
N HIS A 141 9.68 5.94 -11.30
CA HIS A 141 11.10 6.23 -11.46
C HIS A 141 11.94 4.95 -11.45
N TYR A 142 11.69 4.07 -10.49
CA TYR A 142 12.37 2.77 -10.38
C TYR A 142 12.16 1.91 -11.65
N ARG A 143 10.94 1.85 -12.19
CA ARG A 143 10.63 1.13 -13.42
C ARG A 143 11.40 1.67 -14.64
N ARG A 144 11.63 2.98 -14.68
CA ARG A 144 12.35 3.64 -15.78
C ARG A 144 13.87 3.53 -15.67
N THR A 145 14.41 3.55 -14.46
CA THR A 145 15.85 3.74 -14.23
C THR A 145 16.52 2.57 -13.50
N GLY A 146 15.76 1.71 -12.83
CA GLY A 146 16.27 0.70 -11.92
C GLY A 146 16.77 1.26 -10.58
N GLN A 147 16.61 2.56 -10.35
CA GLN A 147 17.06 3.22 -9.12
C GLN A 147 15.96 3.30 -8.08
N ARG A 148 16.22 2.76 -6.89
CA ARG A 148 15.33 2.90 -5.73
C ARG A 148 15.41 4.31 -5.16
N PRO A 149 14.34 4.79 -4.51
CA PRO A 149 14.37 6.08 -3.84
C PRO A 149 15.44 6.09 -2.74
N PRO A 150 16.16 7.23 -2.56
CA PRO A 150 17.09 7.38 -1.45
C PRO A 150 16.31 7.47 -0.12
N PRO A 151 16.98 7.20 1.01
CA PRO A 151 16.39 7.49 2.32
C PRO A 151 15.97 8.96 2.42
N ARG A 152 14.74 9.20 2.83
CA ARG A 152 14.20 10.54 3.09
C ARG A 152 14.29 10.87 4.58
N ARG A 153 14.60 12.13 4.87
CA ARG A 153 14.65 12.67 6.24
C ARG A 153 13.61 13.78 6.41
#